data_570670db123eb97bd09817c8877afcc0
#
_entry.id   570670db123eb97bd09817c8877afcc0
#
_cell.length_a   1.000
_cell.length_b   1.000
_cell.length_c   1.000
_cell.angle_alpha   90.00
_cell.angle_beta   90.00
_cell.angle_gamma   90.00
#
_symmetry.space_group_name_H-M   'P 1'
#
loop_
_entity.id
_entity.type
_entity.pdbx_description
1 polymer ?
#
loop_
_entity_poly.entity_id
_entity_poly.type
_entity_poly.pdbx_seq_one_letter_code
_entity_poly.pdbx_strand_id
1 'polypeptide(L)'
;MDSCASVNCERCSPALACQARDLRSYYRRVVSADELRAVMRRVPSPVAVVTVDLEGQRVGLTVASLVSLSLEPPLVGFAIRRDAALHELLRDANELAVSILASGQEHLAQHFARGVPPIALWERIPLRPVPGPPQLEGAAAWLRGRVTAEHPAGDHTFFVAEVEAAEPGPPDARPLVFHGQAYAAL
;
A
#
# COMPACT_ATOMS: atom_id res chain seq x y z
N MET A 1 24.14 2.77 34.87
CA MET A 1 24.90 1.82 35.69
C MET A 1 23.84 1.22 36.60
N ASP A 2 23.29 0.06 36.42
CA ASP A 2 23.82 -1.25 36.30
C ASP A 2 22.82 -2.19 35.60
N SER A 3 23.39 -2.92 34.78
CA SER A 3 23.00 -4.15 34.12
C SER A 3 22.21 -5.12 34.99
N CYS A 4 20.95 -5.34 34.69
CA CYS A 4 20.20 -6.50 35.17
C CYS A 4 20.33 -7.64 34.15
N ALA A 5 21.51 -8.17 33.99
CA ALA A 5 21.84 -9.30 33.12
C ALA A 5 22.18 -10.55 33.96
N SER A 6 21.41 -10.87 35.00
CA SER A 6 21.56 -12.16 35.68
C SER A 6 20.19 -12.80 35.87
N VAL A 7 20.06 -14.01 35.36
CA VAL A 7 18.86 -14.86 35.27
C VAL A 7 18.48 -15.51 36.63
N ASN A 8 18.85 -14.93 37.75
CA ASN A 8 18.46 -15.39 39.09
C ASN A 8 17.98 -14.22 39.95
N CYS A 9 16.74 -13.79 39.70
CA CYS A 9 16.06 -12.94 40.64
C CYS A 9 15.30 -13.84 41.65
N GLU A 10 15.83 -14.00 42.84
CA GLU A 10 15.26 -14.80 43.95
C GLU A 10 13.90 -14.28 44.45
N ARG A 11 13.37 -13.18 43.88
CA ARG A 11 12.05 -12.59 44.20
C ARG A 11 10.94 -12.90 43.21
N CYS A 12 11.22 -13.63 42.11
CA CYS A 12 10.17 -14.03 41.18
C CYS A 12 9.61 -15.38 41.59
N SER A 13 8.31 -15.44 41.87
CA SER A 13 7.59 -16.71 42.07
C SER A 13 7.86 -17.65 40.88
N PRO A 14 8.09 -18.97 41.15
CA PRO A 14 8.34 -19.95 40.08
C PRO A 14 7.25 -19.99 39.00
N ALA A 15 6.01 -19.65 39.37
CA ALA A 15 4.87 -19.56 38.45
C ALA A 15 5.01 -18.41 37.42
N LEU A 16 5.53 -17.23 37.82
CA LEU A 16 5.76 -16.10 36.95
C LEU A 16 6.96 -16.34 36.00
N ALA A 17 7.97 -17.04 36.48
CA ALA A 17 9.13 -17.40 35.64
C ALA A 17 8.76 -18.45 34.59
N CYS A 18 7.83 -19.36 34.86
CA CYS A 18 7.29 -20.33 33.91
C CYS A 18 6.44 -19.66 32.82
N GLN A 19 5.58 -18.71 33.20
CA GLN A 19 4.77 -17.93 32.27
C GLN A 19 5.64 -17.05 31.36
N ALA A 20 6.71 -16.45 31.89
CA ALA A 20 7.64 -15.65 31.08
C ALA A 20 8.45 -16.48 30.07
N ARG A 21 8.73 -17.77 30.37
CA ARG A 21 9.37 -18.69 29.42
C ARG A 21 8.41 -19.06 28.29
N ASP A 22 7.15 -19.28 28.57
CA ASP A 22 6.13 -19.61 27.57
C ASP A 22 5.88 -18.44 26.61
N LEU A 23 5.80 -17.22 27.14
CA LEU A 23 5.66 -16.01 26.32
C LEU A 23 6.87 -15.80 25.39
N ARG A 24 8.09 -16.04 25.86
CA ARG A 24 9.29 -15.93 25.00
C ARG A 24 9.35 -16.99 23.89
N SER A 25 8.84 -18.18 24.14
CA SER A 25 8.71 -19.25 23.16
C SER A 25 7.63 -18.92 22.13
N TYR A 26 6.53 -18.33 22.54
CA TYR A 26 5.44 -17.90 21.69
C TYR A 26 5.87 -16.78 20.70
N TYR A 27 6.60 -15.77 21.17
CA TYR A 27 7.07 -14.66 20.32
C TYR A 27 8.30 -15.00 19.47
N ARG A 28 8.93 -16.16 19.66
CA ARG A 28 10.10 -16.60 18.88
C ARG A 28 9.73 -17.37 17.62
N ARG A 29 8.45 -17.75 17.46
CA ARG A 29 7.96 -18.42 16.26
C ARG A 29 7.70 -17.38 15.18
N VAL A 30 8.44 -17.47 14.09
CA VAL A 30 8.13 -16.70 12.87
C VAL A 30 6.83 -17.26 12.29
N VAL A 31 5.81 -16.40 12.16
CA VAL A 31 4.53 -16.79 11.55
C VAL A 31 4.74 -17.13 10.07
N SER A 32 4.01 -18.11 9.58
CA SER A 32 4.00 -18.44 8.14
C SER A 32 3.28 -17.35 7.33
N ALA A 33 3.55 -17.31 6.03
CA ALA A 33 2.87 -16.40 5.11
C ALA A 33 1.34 -16.60 5.13
N ASP A 34 0.87 -17.84 5.31
CA ASP A 34 -0.57 -18.14 5.33
C ASP A 34 -1.24 -17.69 6.64
N GLU A 35 -0.56 -17.84 7.77
CA GLU A 35 -1.02 -17.30 9.06
C GLU A 35 -1.14 -15.78 8.99
N LEU A 36 -0.11 -15.09 8.44
CA LEU A 36 -0.15 -13.65 8.26
C LEU A 36 -1.28 -13.22 7.32
N ARG A 37 -1.44 -13.88 6.16
CA ARG A 37 -2.53 -13.60 5.22
C ARG A 37 -3.90 -13.76 5.87
N ALA A 38 -4.10 -14.80 6.70
CA ALA A 38 -5.36 -15.05 7.39
C ALA A 38 -5.75 -13.88 8.33
N VAL A 39 -4.75 -13.30 9.01
CA VAL A 39 -4.95 -12.13 9.87
C VAL A 39 -5.18 -10.87 9.03
N MET A 40 -4.34 -10.63 8.02
CA MET A 40 -4.44 -9.42 7.18
C MET A 40 -5.72 -9.34 6.36
N ARG A 41 -6.37 -10.46 6.04
CA ARG A 41 -7.72 -10.47 5.45
C ARG A 41 -8.79 -9.80 6.32
N ARG A 42 -8.55 -9.63 7.61
CA ARG A 42 -9.45 -8.93 8.55
C ARG A 42 -9.27 -7.41 8.55
N VAL A 43 -8.22 -6.92 7.91
CA VAL A 43 -7.94 -5.49 7.82
C VAL A 43 -8.59 -4.93 6.56
N PRO A 44 -9.56 -4.01 6.65
CA PRO A 44 -10.06 -3.28 5.48
C PRO A 44 -8.92 -2.43 4.93
N SER A 45 -8.68 -2.53 3.63
CA SER A 45 -7.61 -1.81 2.96
C SER A 45 -8.19 -0.89 1.89
N PRO A 46 -7.65 0.32 1.70
CA PRO A 46 -8.02 1.18 0.59
C PRO A 46 -7.67 0.49 -0.74
N VAL A 47 -8.41 0.81 -1.78
CA VAL A 47 -8.09 0.35 -3.14
C VAL A 47 -7.72 1.56 -3.97
N ALA A 48 -6.48 1.63 -4.39
CA ALA A 48 -5.98 2.73 -5.21
C ALA A 48 -5.16 2.20 -6.39
N VAL A 49 -5.08 2.98 -7.46
CA VAL A 49 -4.20 2.71 -8.61
C VAL A 49 -3.12 3.79 -8.63
N VAL A 50 -1.87 3.35 -8.50
CA VAL A 50 -0.68 4.20 -8.68
C VAL A 50 -0.27 4.14 -10.14
N THR A 51 0.00 5.28 -10.76
CA THR A 51 0.33 5.42 -12.18
C THR A 51 1.54 6.30 -12.38
N VAL A 52 2.28 6.02 -13.43
CA VAL A 52 3.37 6.87 -13.94
C VAL A 52 3.26 6.99 -15.45
N ASP A 53 3.87 8.05 -16.00
CA ASP A 53 4.12 8.23 -17.42
C ASP A 53 5.58 8.66 -17.59
N LEU A 54 6.41 7.74 -18.06
CA LEU A 54 7.81 7.99 -18.33
C LEU A 54 8.04 7.93 -19.85
N GLU A 55 8.24 9.11 -20.47
CA GLU A 55 8.49 9.24 -21.90
C GLU A 55 7.40 8.57 -22.78
N GLY A 56 6.14 8.61 -22.34
CA GLY A 56 5.01 7.97 -23.01
C GLY A 56 4.79 6.50 -22.64
N GLN A 57 5.68 5.92 -21.84
CA GLN A 57 5.48 4.60 -21.25
C GLN A 57 4.61 4.72 -20.01
N ARG A 58 3.32 4.46 -20.19
CA ARG A 58 2.32 4.52 -19.13
C ARG A 58 2.17 3.18 -18.45
N VAL A 59 2.34 3.15 -17.13
CA VAL A 59 2.11 1.96 -16.33
C VAL A 59 1.26 2.31 -15.11
N GLY A 60 0.40 1.38 -14.70
CA GLY A 60 -0.43 1.50 -13.51
C GLY A 60 -0.48 0.18 -12.75
N LEU A 61 -0.62 0.26 -11.44
CA LEU A 61 -0.72 -0.91 -10.54
C LEU A 61 -1.70 -0.62 -9.42
N THR A 62 -2.59 -1.58 -9.15
CA THR A 62 -3.47 -1.53 -7.99
C THR A 62 -2.68 -1.81 -6.71
N VAL A 63 -2.84 -0.94 -5.73
CA VAL A 63 -2.27 -1.07 -4.39
C VAL A 63 -3.36 -1.05 -3.33
N ALA A 64 -3.17 -1.85 -2.28
CA ALA A 64 -4.02 -1.88 -1.08
C ALA A 64 -3.27 -1.37 0.16
N SER A 65 -2.06 -0.85 -0.03
CA SER A 65 -1.15 -0.43 1.03
C SER A 65 -1.02 1.09 1.16
N LEU A 66 -1.88 1.85 0.46
CA LEU A 66 -1.86 3.32 0.54
C LEU A 66 -2.15 3.80 1.96
N VAL A 67 -1.28 4.64 2.50
CA VAL A 67 -1.38 5.19 3.86
C VAL A 67 -0.95 6.65 3.88
N SER A 68 -1.63 7.47 4.69
CA SER A 68 -1.18 8.82 5.02
C SER A 68 -0.07 8.75 6.06
N LEU A 69 1.06 9.43 5.84
CA LEU A 69 2.24 9.39 6.71
C LEU A 69 2.44 10.71 7.47
N SER A 70 2.25 11.84 6.79
CA SER A 70 2.47 13.16 7.34
C SER A 70 1.57 14.19 6.66
N LEU A 71 1.23 15.24 7.37
CA LEU A 71 0.53 16.39 6.81
C LEU A 71 1.49 17.58 6.58
N GLU A 72 2.64 17.58 7.24
CA GLU A 72 3.65 18.64 7.09
C GLU A 72 5.06 18.04 7.17
N PRO A 73 5.74 17.87 6.02
CA PRO A 73 5.20 17.97 4.66
C PRO A 73 4.12 16.91 4.38
N PRO A 74 3.26 17.09 3.36
CA PRO A 74 2.21 16.13 3.03
C PRO A 74 2.82 14.88 2.37
N LEU A 75 2.81 13.75 3.08
CA LEU A 75 3.40 12.49 2.64
C LEU A 75 2.39 11.36 2.65
N VAL A 76 2.48 10.53 1.63
CA VAL A 76 1.80 9.22 1.56
C VAL A 76 2.79 8.11 1.35
N GLY A 77 2.43 6.89 1.78
CA GLY A 77 3.24 5.70 1.57
C GLY A 77 2.44 4.57 0.91
N PHE A 78 3.13 3.73 0.14
CA PHE A 78 2.56 2.52 -0.45
C PHE A 78 3.67 1.52 -0.76
N ALA A 79 3.32 0.23 -0.76
CA ALA A 79 4.27 -0.85 -1.03
C ALA A 79 4.02 -1.47 -2.41
N ILE A 80 5.09 -1.70 -3.17
CA ILE A 80 5.06 -2.34 -4.48
C ILE A 80 6.02 -3.51 -4.49
N ARG A 81 5.59 -4.64 -5.07
CA ARG A 81 6.44 -5.81 -5.28
C ARG A 81 7.61 -5.46 -6.21
N ARG A 82 8.79 -5.99 -5.90
CA ARG A 82 10.01 -5.70 -6.67
C ARG A 82 9.99 -6.25 -8.09
N ASP A 83 9.15 -7.26 -8.37
CA ASP A 83 8.97 -7.85 -9.69
C ASP A 83 7.86 -7.17 -10.52
N ALA A 84 7.19 -6.15 -9.97
CA ALA A 84 6.18 -5.41 -10.71
C ALA A 84 6.82 -4.41 -11.67
N ALA A 85 6.29 -4.30 -12.89
CA ALA A 85 6.80 -3.36 -13.92
C ALA A 85 6.82 -1.90 -13.44
N LEU A 86 5.88 -1.50 -12.59
CA LEU A 86 5.82 -0.16 -12.02
C LEU A 86 6.99 0.12 -11.06
N HIS A 87 7.60 -0.91 -10.46
CA HIS A 87 8.63 -0.74 -9.44
C HIS A 87 9.86 0.04 -9.93
N GLU A 88 10.39 -0.34 -11.09
CA GLU A 88 11.55 0.36 -11.66
C GLU A 88 11.16 1.74 -12.21
N LEU A 89 10.02 1.84 -12.87
CA LEU A 89 9.56 3.08 -13.46
C LEU A 89 9.28 4.18 -12.43
N LEU A 90 8.87 3.82 -11.22
CA LEU A 90 8.67 4.78 -10.12
C LEU A 90 9.96 5.48 -9.68
N ARG A 91 11.11 4.83 -9.84
CA ARG A 91 12.41 5.40 -9.50
C ARG A 91 12.86 6.46 -10.48
N ASP A 92 12.53 6.27 -11.75
CA ASP A 92 12.93 7.14 -12.85
C ASP A 92 11.88 8.21 -13.16
N ALA A 93 10.63 8.00 -12.71
CA ALA A 93 9.54 8.93 -12.94
C ALA A 93 9.66 10.17 -12.06
N ASN A 94 9.56 11.35 -12.68
CA ASN A 94 9.54 12.63 -11.95
C ASN A 94 8.21 12.87 -11.21
N GLU A 95 7.12 12.29 -11.72
CA GLU A 95 5.78 12.41 -11.17
C GLU A 95 5.08 11.06 -11.10
N LEU A 96 4.20 10.92 -10.13
CA LEU A 96 3.22 9.84 -10.04
C LEU A 96 1.83 10.42 -9.80
N ALA A 97 0.80 9.64 -10.18
CA ALA A 97 -0.57 9.90 -9.73
C ALA A 97 -1.12 8.70 -8.97
N VAL A 98 -2.04 8.98 -8.06
CA VAL A 98 -2.79 7.96 -7.30
C VAL A 98 -4.26 8.26 -7.48
N SER A 99 -5.01 7.29 -8.01
CA SER A 99 -6.47 7.33 -8.08
C SER A 99 -7.04 6.43 -6.99
N ILE A 100 -7.67 7.00 -5.97
CA ILE A 100 -8.39 6.25 -4.92
C ILE A 100 -9.73 5.83 -5.52
N LEU A 101 -9.92 4.53 -5.74
CA LEU A 101 -11.06 4.04 -6.48
C LEU A 101 -12.38 4.22 -5.72
N ALA A 102 -13.44 4.47 -6.48
CA ALA A 102 -14.79 4.51 -5.97
C ALA A 102 -15.51 3.16 -6.13
N SER A 103 -16.61 3.00 -5.40
CA SER A 103 -17.56 1.91 -5.60
C SER A 103 -18.01 1.82 -7.06
N GLY A 104 -18.10 0.61 -7.60
CA GLY A 104 -18.37 0.37 -9.03
C GLY A 104 -17.12 0.30 -9.91
N GLN A 105 -15.93 0.59 -9.35
CA GLN A 105 -14.65 0.49 -10.06
C GLN A 105 -13.86 -0.80 -9.74
N GLU A 106 -14.52 -1.84 -9.24
CA GLU A 106 -13.91 -3.15 -8.92
C GLU A 106 -13.21 -3.76 -10.15
N HIS A 107 -13.79 -3.55 -11.33
CA HIS A 107 -13.23 -4.00 -12.60
C HIS A 107 -11.88 -3.32 -12.91
N LEU A 108 -11.73 -2.02 -12.60
CA LEU A 108 -10.46 -1.30 -12.73
C LEU A 108 -9.42 -1.81 -11.71
N ALA A 109 -9.84 -2.00 -10.45
CA ALA A 109 -8.99 -2.58 -9.44
C ALA A 109 -8.42 -3.94 -9.87
N GLN A 110 -9.25 -4.82 -10.43
CA GLN A 110 -8.84 -6.12 -10.94
C GLN A 110 -7.96 -6.01 -12.19
N HIS A 111 -8.28 -5.08 -13.08
CA HIS A 111 -7.53 -4.86 -14.32
C HIS A 111 -6.08 -4.48 -14.02
N PHE A 112 -5.86 -3.49 -13.17
CA PHE A 112 -4.51 -3.04 -12.79
C PHE A 112 -3.79 -3.99 -11.81
N ALA A 113 -4.47 -4.95 -11.18
CA ALA A 113 -3.86 -5.96 -10.33
C ALA A 113 -3.30 -7.18 -11.11
N ARG A 114 -3.73 -7.41 -12.36
CA ARG A 114 -3.45 -8.66 -13.12
C ARG A 114 -2.13 -8.67 -13.87
N GLY A 115 -1.33 -7.61 -13.83
CA GLY A 115 -0.10 -7.55 -14.61
C GLY A 115 -0.35 -7.58 -16.12
N VAL A 116 -1.40 -6.91 -16.58
CA VAL A 116 -1.70 -6.78 -18.02
C VAL A 116 -0.52 -6.12 -18.73
N PRO A 117 -0.11 -6.61 -19.92
CA PRO A 117 0.96 -5.97 -20.67
C PRO A 117 0.69 -4.48 -20.91
N PRO A 118 1.70 -3.61 -20.83
CA PRO A 118 1.52 -2.15 -20.94
C PRO A 118 0.76 -1.71 -22.20
N ILE A 119 0.92 -2.41 -23.31
CA ILE A 119 0.26 -2.10 -24.58
C ILE A 119 -1.27 -2.20 -24.52
N ALA A 120 -1.80 -3.11 -23.69
CA ALA A 120 -3.25 -3.31 -23.55
C ALA A 120 -3.80 -2.70 -22.24
N LEU A 121 -2.93 -2.19 -21.39
CA LEU A 121 -3.30 -1.72 -20.06
C LEU A 121 -4.27 -0.54 -20.09
N TRP A 122 -4.20 0.29 -21.10
CA TRP A 122 -4.95 1.53 -21.21
C TRP A 122 -6.10 1.49 -22.21
N GLU A 123 -6.34 0.34 -22.84
CA GLU A 123 -7.45 0.19 -23.79
C GLU A 123 -8.80 0.35 -23.07
N ARG A 124 -9.61 1.29 -23.55
CA ARG A 124 -10.97 1.59 -23.04
C ARG A 124 -11.00 1.98 -21.55
N ILE A 125 -9.87 2.42 -20.99
CA ILE A 125 -9.84 2.96 -19.63
C ILE A 125 -10.20 4.44 -19.68
N PRO A 126 -11.29 4.87 -19.00
CA PRO A 126 -11.65 6.27 -18.94
C PRO A 126 -10.64 7.04 -18.07
N LEU A 127 -10.05 8.07 -18.65
CA LEU A 127 -9.04 8.91 -18.01
C LEU A 127 -9.52 10.35 -17.91
N ARG A 128 -9.12 11.01 -16.84
CA ARG A 128 -9.31 12.45 -16.71
C ARG A 128 -8.45 13.19 -17.75
N PRO A 129 -8.96 14.24 -18.36
CA PRO A 129 -8.24 15.06 -19.36
C PRO A 129 -7.30 16.07 -18.64
N VAL A 130 -6.37 15.55 -17.84
CA VAL A 130 -5.38 16.33 -17.09
C VAL A 130 -3.96 15.97 -17.54
N PRO A 131 -3.00 16.91 -17.49
CA PRO A 131 -1.61 16.63 -17.83
C PRO A 131 -0.94 15.76 -16.78
N GLY A 132 0.16 15.07 -17.17
CA GLY A 132 0.98 14.24 -16.30
C GLY A 132 0.56 12.78 -16.28
N PRO A 133 0.92 12.03 -15.24
CA PRO A 133 0.57 10.62 -15.11
C PRO A 133 -0.94 10.38 -15.15
N PRO A 134 -1.39 9.28 -15.79
CA PRO A 134 -2.82 9.01 -16.00
C PRO A 134 -3.60 8.99 -14.69
N GLN A 135 -4.73 9.69 -14.64
CA GLN A 135 -5.69 9.65 -13.56
C GLN A 135 -6.99 9.00 -14.02
N LEU A 136 -7.50 8.03 -13.26
CA LEU A 136 -8.71 7.31 -13.62
C LEU A 136 -9.94 8.19 -13.38
N GLU A 137 -10.83 8.26 -14.37
CA GLU A 137 -12.08 9.01 -14.24
C GLU A 137 -13.03 8.37 -13.21
N GLY A 138 -13.81 9.17 -12.50
CA GLY A 138 -14.81 8.69 -11.54
C GLY A 138 -14.25 8.14 -10.23
N ALA A 139 -12.96 8.29 -9.95
CA ALA A 139 -12.40 7.88 -8.66
C ALA A 139 -12.90 8.76 -7.50
N ALA A 140 -12.82 8.24 -6.27
CA ALA A 140 -13.24 8.94 -5.06
C ALA A 140 -12.31 10.10 -4.69
N ALA A 141 -11.02 10.03 -5.09
CA ALA A 141 -10.06 11.12 -4.94
C ALA A 141 -8.83 10.87 -5.82
N TRP A 142 -8.06 11.95 -6.05
CA TRP A 142 -6.79 11.89 -6.77
C TRP A 142 -5.69 12.60 -5.99
N LEU A 143 -4.50 12.01 -6.04
CA LEU A 143 -3.26 12.62 -5.58
C LEU A 143 -2.28 12.69 -6.74
N ARG A 144 -1.43 13.68 -6.74
CA ARG A 144 -0.27 13.79 -7.61
C ARG A 144 0.94 14.21 -6.77
N GLY A 145 2.09 13.66 -7.09
CA GLY A 145 3.30 13.94 -6.34
C GLY A 145 4.50 13.21 -6.89
N ARG A 146 5.54 13.12 -6.10
CA ARG A 146 6.81 12.48 -6.48
C ARG A 146 7.34 11.59 -5.37
N VAL A 147 8.08 10.55 -5.72
CA VAL A 147 8.78 9.72 -4.74
C VAL A 147 9.92 10.52 -4.11
N THR A 148 9.98 10.52 -2.78
CA THR A 148 11.03 11.20 -2.01
C THR A 148 11.92 10.22 -1.25
N ALA A 149 11.42 9.01 -0.97
CA ALA A 149 12.21 7.96 -0.32
C ALA A 149 11.67 6.57 -0.68
N GLU A 150 12.55 5.57 -0.58
CA GLU A 150 12.21 4.17 -0.73
C GLU A 150 12.88 3.32 0.36
N HIS A 151 12.17 2.31 0.85
CA HIS A 151 12.65 1.42 1.90
C HIS A 151 12.40 -0.04 1.54
N PRO A 152 13.43 -0.89 1.51
CA PRO A 152 13.25 -2.32 1.32
C PRO A 152 12.35 -2.95 2.40
N ALA A 153 11.35 -3.71 2.00
CA ALA A 153 10.40 -4.38 2.89
C ALA A 153 10.10 -5.81 2.41
N GLY A 154 11.02 -6.75 2.66
CA GLY A 154 10.87 -8.14 2.20
C GLY A 154 10.90 -8.27 0.67
N ASP A 155 9.84 -8.82 0.09
CA ASP A 155 9.62 -8.95 -1.36
C ASP A 155 9.03 -7.68 -2.01
N HIS A 156 8.78 -6.64 -1.20
CA HIS A 156 8.29 -5.32 -1.61
C HIS A 156 9.35 -4.23 -1.39
N THR A 157 9.10 -3.08 -1.97
CA THR A 157 9.69 -1.79 -1.59
C THR A 157 8.56 -0.88 -1.12
N PHE A 158 8.75 -0.25 0.03
CA PHE A 158 7.85 0.78 0.54
C PHE A 158 8.32 2.13 0.02
N PHE A 159 7.50 2.76 -0.80
CA PHE A 159 7.74 4.09 -1.37
C PHE A 159 7.07 5.16 -0.50
N VAL A 160 7.76 6.26 -0.29
CA VAL A 160 7.24 7.48 0.31
C VAL A 160 7.16 8.54 -0.78
N ALA A 161 5.99 9.13 -0.95
CA ALA A 161 5.77 10.18 -1.93
C ALA A 161 5.28 11.46 -1.25
N GLU A 162 5.87 12.58 -1.65
CA GLU A 162 5.40 13.92 -1.31
C GLU A 162 4.23 14.27 -2.23
N VAL A 163 3.13 14.70 -1.63
CA VAL A 163 1.91 15.06 -2.36
C VAL A 163 1.96 16.53 -2.74
N GLU A 164 1.94 16.81 -4.03
CA GLU A 164 1.99 18.18 -4.60
C GLU A 164 0.60 18.69 -4.98
N ALA A 165 -0.34 17.78 -5.25
CA ALA A 165 -1.74 18.10 -5.51
C ALA A 165 -2.65 17.00 -4.97
N ALA A 166 -3.76 17.41 -4.37
CA ALA A 166 -4.81 16.52 -3.88
C ALA A 166 -6.18 17.08 -4.25
N GLU A 167 -7.03 16.23 -4.80
CA GLU A 167 -8.36 16.62 -5.27
C GLU A 167 -9.38 15.58 -4.82
N PRO A 168 -10.42 15.96 -4.07
CA PRO A 168 -11.52 15.07 -3.75
C PRO A 168 -12.36 14.82 -5.01
N GLY A 169 -12.90 13.62 -5.13
CA GLY A 169 -13.86 13.25 -6.17
C GLY A 169 -15.27 13.80 -5.86
N PRO A 170 -16.28 13.33 -6.62
CA PRO A 170 -17.67 13.70 -6.38
C PRO A 170 -18.08 13.46 -4.92
N PRO A 171 -18.91 14.34 -4.31
CA PRO A 171 -19.27 14.24 -2.89
C PRO A 171 -20.00 12.94 -2.51
N ASP A 172 -20.66 12.30 -3.48
CA ASP A 172 -21.37 11.04 -3.35
C ASP A 172 -20.52 9.81 -3.69
N ALA A 173 -19.28 10.00 -4.16
CA ALA A 173 -18.37 8.91 -4.47
C ALA A 173 -17.93 8.20 -3.18
N ARG A 174 -18.40 6.96 -3.01
CA ARG A 174 -18.02 6.10 -1.89
C ARG A 174 -16.69 5.41 -2.22
N PRO A 175 -15.68 5.46 -1.34
CA PRO A 175 -14.41 4.80 -1.61
C PRO A 175 -14.57 3.27 -1.64
N LEU A 176 -13.85 2.64 -2.55
CA LEU A 176 -13.74 1.19 -2.66
C LEU A 176 -12.75 0.68 -1.62
N VAL A 177 -13.12 -0.35 -0.89
CA VAL A 177 -12.24 -1.06 0.04
C VAL A 177 -12.13 -2.54 -0.32
N PHE A 178 -11.00 -3.14 0.03
CA PHE A 178 -10.77 -4.58 -0.09
C PHE A 178 -10.72 -5.20 1.30
N HIS A 179 -11.62 -6.15 1.57
CA HIS A 179 -11.73 -6.84 2.85
C HIS A 179 -12.20 -8.27 2.64
N GLY A 180 -11.62 -9.24 3.37
CA GLY A 180 -12.06 -10.63 3.31
C GLY A 180 -11.99 -11.26 1.90
N GLN A 181 -11.07 -10.79 1.05
CA GLN A 181 -10.91 -11.19 -0.36
C GLN A 181 -12.04 -10.68 -1.29
N ALA A 182 -12.81 -9.71 -0.87
CA ALA A 182 -13.86 -9.11 -1.66
C ALA A 182 -13.73 -7.57 -1.66
N TYR A 183 -14.24 -6.95 -2.71
CA TYR A 183 -14.42 -5.51 -2.75
C TYR A 183 -15.74 -5.14 -2.08
N ALA A 184 -15.73 -4.01 -1.38
CA ALA A 184 -16.93 -3.43 -0.76
C ALA A 184 -16.87 -1.91 -0.86
N ALA A 185 -18.03 -1.26 -0.81
CA ALA A 185 -18.17 0.19 -0.62
C ALA A 185 -18.36 0.52 0.86
N LEU A 186 -17.82 1.65 1.31
CA LEU A 186 -18.09 2.22 2.63
C LEU A 186 -19.32 3.11 2.61
#